data_474a6af06eaee6b1c8655085e73eadda
#
_entry.id   474a6af06eaee6b1c8655085e73eadda
#
_cell.length_a   1.000
_cell.length_b   1.000
_cell.length_c   1.000
_cell.angle_alpha   90.00
_cell.angle_beta   90.00
_cell.angle_gamma   90.00
#
_symmetry.space_group_name_H-M   'P 1'
#
loop_
_entity.id
_entity.type
_entity.pdbx_description
1 polymer ?
#
loop_
_entity_poly.entity_id
_entity_poly.type
_entity_poly.pdbx_seq_one_letter_code
_entity_poly.pdbx_strand_id
1 'polypeptide(L)'
;MKTFNNKGCKCADFEEDAESWIENWKVEFGINDLDAPLSLDNKKGQKYRIRLLQQIIDFCLERNLQPVLVIPPMHPALAIRFSEAFWENYILYFIKQANYKQISFYNYMNDKRFHDDKYFYNAFLMNEEGARIFTSIFLKQLLTER
;
A
#
# COMPACT_ATOMS: atom_id res chain seq x y z
N MET A 1 -22.24 -10.54 6.74
CA MET A 1 -21.08 -9.88 7.38
C MET A 1 -20.26 -10.97 8.05
N LYS A 2 -19.17 -11.44 7.42
CA LYS A 2 -18.33 -12.48 8.02
C LYS A 2 -17.42 -11.80 9.05
N THR A 3 -17.62 -12.13 10.31
CA THR A 3 -16.72 -11.72 11.40
C THR A 3 -15.34 -12.33 11.15
N PHE A 4 -14.35 -11.49 10.90
CA PHE A 4 -12.95 -11.90 10.88
C PHE A 4 -12.57 -12.35 12.29
N ASN A 5 -12.45 -13.66 12.46
CA ASN A 5 -12.00 -14.25 13.71
C ASN A 5 -10.47 -14.04 13.80
N ASN A 6 -10.03 -13.09 14.60
CA ASN A 6 -8.66 -12.60 14.76
C ASN A 6 -7.74 -13.56 15.53
N LYS A 7 -7.90 -14.87 15.36
CA LYS A 7 -6.96 -15.89 15.87
C LYS A 7 -6.14 -16.42 14.71
N GLY A 8 -5.01 -15.74 14.48
CA GLY A 8 -3.77 -16.20 13.90
C GLY A 8 -3.80 -17.43 12.98
N CYS A 9 -4.52 -17.37 11.85
CA CYS A 9 -4.20 -18.24 10.74
C CYS A 9 -3.03 -17.62 10.00
N LYS A 10 -1.79 -18.03 10.33
CA LYS A 10 -0.64 -17.73 9.48
C LYS A 10 -0.94 -18.33 8.10
N CYS A 11 -0.75 -17.55 7.06
CA CYS A 11 -0.67 -18.09 5.71
C CYS A 11 0.36 -19.21 5.71
N ALA A 12 0.00 -20.39 5.23
CA ALA A 12 0.90 -21.54 5.25
C ALA A 12 2.05 -21.37 4.24
N ASP A 13 1.83 -20.59 3.18
CA ASP A 13 2.78 -20.30 2.12
C ASP A 13 2.58 -18.87 1.61
N PHE A 14 3.53 -17.99 1.94
CA PHE A 14 3.49 -16.59 1.50
C PHE A 14 3.77 -16.41 0.01
N GLU A 15 4.48 -17.34 -0.64
CA GLU A 15 4.72 -17.30 -2.07
C GLU A 15 3.44 -17.60 -2.86
N GLU A 16 2.70 -18.65 -2.46
CA GLU A 16 1.42 -19.01 -3.05
C GLU A 16 0.38 -17.91 -2.81
N ASP A 17 0.33 -17.35 -1.62
CA ASP A 17 -0.57 -16.25 -1.30
C ASP A 17 -0.26 -14.99 -2.11
N ALA A 18 1.03 -14.63 -2.25
CA ALA A 18 1.46 -13.50 -3.08
C ALA A 18 1.06 -13.69 -4.55
N GLU A 19 1.21 -14.88 -5.10
CA GLU A 19 0.75 -15.21 -6.46
C GLU A 19 -0.76 -15.03 -6.60
N SER A 20 -1.50 -15.54 -5.64
CA SER A 20 -2.97 -15.39 -5.59
C SER A 20 -3.41 -13.93 -5.57
N TRP A 21 -2.71 -13.05 -4.82
CA TRP A 21 -2.98 -11.61 -4.82
C TRP A 21 -2.75 -10.99 -6.19
N ILE A 22 -1.64 -11.32 -6.86
CA ILE A 22 -1.33 -10.81 -8.19
C ILE A 22 -2.37 -11.24 -9.22
N GLU A 23 -2.75 -12.52 -9.23
CA GLU A 23 -3.77 -13.03 -10.16
C GLU A 23 -5.15 -12.38 -9.92
N ASN A 24 -5.55 -12.23 -8.66
CA ASN A 24 -6.78 -11.54 -8.32
C ASN A 24 -6.80 -10.09 -8.80
N TRP A 25 -5.70 -9.36 -8.67
CA TRP A 25 -5.60 -7.98 -9.16
C TRP A 25 -5.61 -7.90 -10.69
N LYS A 26 -4.97 -8.85 -11.39
CA LYS A 26 -5.08 -8.91 -12.85
C LYS A 26 -6.53 -9.06 -13.30
N VAL A 27 -7.28 -9.95 -12.64
CA VAL A 27 -8.71 -10.12 -12.91
C VAL A 27 -9.50 -8.87 -12.57
N GLU A 28 -9.29 -8.28 -11.39
CA GLU A 28 -10.02 -7.08 -10.92
C GLU A 28 -9.78 -5.88 -11.84
N PHE A 29 -8.56 -5.68 -12.31
CA PHE A 29 -8.20 -4.57 -13.18
C PHE A 29 -8.33 -4.90 -14.67
N GLY A 30 -8.69 -6.13 -15.03
CA GLY A 30 -8.83 -6.56 -16.43
C GLY A 30 -7.53 -6.41 -17.21
N ILE A 31 -6.40 -6.78 -16.60
CA ILE A 31 -5.06 -6.73 -17.19
C ILE A 31 -4.44 -8.13 -17.19
N ASN A 32 -3.71 -8.47 -18.23
CA ASN A 32 -3.01 -9.74 -18.33
C ASN A 32 -1.64 -9.72 -17.65
N ASP A 33 -1.08 -8.52 -17.47
CA ASP A 33 0.23 -8.28 -16.92
C ASP A 33 0.18 -7.02 -16.05
N LEU A 34 0.91 -7.02 -14.93
CA LEU A 34 1.02 -5.86 -14.06
C LEU A 34 1.69 -4.66 -14.74
N ASP A 35 2.54 -4.91 -15.74
CA ASP A 35 3.22 -3.85 -16.50
C ASP A 35 2.38 -3.33 -17.67
N ALA A 36 1.24 -3.96 -17.94
CA ALA A 36 0.34 -3.54 -19.01
C ALA A 36 -0.24 -2.14 -18.73
N PRO A 37 -0.40 -1.30 -19.76
CA PRO A 37 -1.01 0.00 -19.58
C PRO A 37 -2.48 -0.13 -19.15
N LEU A 38 -2.90 0.73 -18.22
CA LEU A 38 -4.29 0.77 -17.77
C LEU A 38 -5.27 0.95 -18.93
N SER A 39 -6.36 0.21 -18.91
CA SER A 39 -7.52 0.42 -19.78
C SER A 39 -8.10 1.83 -19.59
N LEU A 40 -8.92 2.28 -20.55
CA LEU A 40 -9.58 3.59 -20.46
C LEU A 40 -10.45 3.71 -19.20
N ASP A 41 -11.15 2.64 -18.83
CA ASP A 41 -12.04 2.66 -17.65
C ASP A 41 -11.24 2.64 -16.35
N ASN A 42 -10.14 1.88 -16.29
CA ASN A 42 -9.23 1.92 -15.15
C ASN A 42 -8.56 3.30 -15.00
N LYS A 43 -8.21 3.96 -16.09
CA LYS A 43 -7.73 5.36 -16.07
C LYS A 43 -8.76 6.33 -15.52
N LYS A 44 -10.06 6.17 -15.89
CA LYS A 44 -11.14 6.99 -15.29
C LYS A 44 -11.26 6.73 -13.80
N GLY A 45 -11.26 5.46 -13.38
CA GLY A 45 -11.29 5.07 -11.97
C GLY A 45 -10.08 5.61 -11.19
N GLN A 46 -8.89 5.57 -11.79
CA GLN A 46 -7.68 6.14 -11.19
C GLN A 46 -7.80 7.67 -11.00
N LYS A 47 -8.28 8.40 -12.02
CA LYS A 47 -8.53 9.85 -11.91
C LYS A 47 -9.52 10.19 -10.81
N TYR A 48 -10.57 9.39 -10.66
CA TYR A 48 -11.54 9.56 -9.58
C TYR A 48 -10.90 9.37 -8.20
N ARG A 49 -10.12 8.30 -8.00
CA ARG A 49 -9.41 8.04 -6.74
C ARG A 49 -8.36 9.11 -6.42
N ILE A 50 -7.64 9.61 -7.43
CA ILE A 50 -6.71 10.75 -7.26
C ILE A 50 -7.46 11.95 -6.70
N ARG A 51 -8.62 12.31 -7.28
CA ARG A 51 -9.42 13.45 -6.81
C ARG A 51 -9.92 13.25 -5.38
N LEU A 52 -10.35 12.05 -5.02
CA LEU A 52 -10.77 11.77 -3.64
C LEU A 52 -9.63 11.96 -2.64
N LEU A 53 -8.43 11.46 -2.96
CA LEU A 53 -7.28 11.64 -2.09
C LEU A 53 -6.87 13.12 -1.99
N GLN A 54 -6.93 13.88 -3.08
CA GLN A 54 -6.74 15.34 -3.06
C GLN A 54 -7.72 16.03 -2.10
N GLN A 55 -9.00 15.67 -2.16
CA GLN A 55 -10.02 16.21 -1.26
C GLN A 55 -9.76 15.87 0.21
N ILE A 56 -9.26 14.66 0.50
CA ILE A 56 -8.87 14.27 1.86
C ILE A 56 -7.70 15.12 2.35
N ILE A 57 -6.68 15.33 1.50
CA ILE A 57 -5.53 16.16 1.82
C ILE A 57 -5.98 17.61 2.11
N ASP A 58 -6.80 18.20 1.22
CA ASP A 58 -7.31 19.55 1.40
C ASP A 58 -8.13 19.68 2.69
N PHE A 59 -9.03 18.73 2.94
CA PHE A 59 -9.82 18.68 4.17
C PHE A 59 -8.95 18.71 5.43
N CYS A 60 -7.83 17.99 5.43
CA CYS A 60 -6.88 17.99 6.56
C CYS A 60 -6.18 19.35 6.70
N LEU A 61 -5.68 19.89 5.60
CA LEU A 61 -4.92 21.14 5.60
C LEU A 61 -5.80 22.35 6.02
N GLU A 62 -7.06 22.40 5.55
CA GLU A 62 -8.03 23.43 5.94
C GLU A 62 -8.34 23.44 7.45
N ARG A 63 -8.07 22.32 8.12
CA ARG A 63 -8.25 22.16 9.58
C ARG A 63 -6.95 22.25 10.36
N ASN A 64 -5.90 22.76 9.73
CA ASN A 64 -4.54 22.85 10.32
C ASN A 64 -4.00 21.49 10.79
N LEU A 65 -4.48 20.38 10.19
CA LEU A 65 -3.88 19.07 10.38
C LEU A 65 -2.67 18.93 9.46
N GLN A 66 -1.72 18.08 9.83
CA GLN A 66 -0.52 17.79 9.07
C GLN A 66 -0.60 16.36 8.51
N PRO A 67 -1.33 16.15 7.40
CA PRO A 67 -1.44 14.83 6.82
C PRO A 67 -0.10 14.35 6.26
N VAL A 68 0.11 13.04 6.31
CA VAL A 68 1.24 12.36 5.64
C VAL A 68 0.69 11.19 4.83
N LEU A 69 1.34 10.88 3.72
CA LEU A 69 1.05 9.67 2.95
C LEU A 69 2.05 8.59 3.33
N VAL A 70 1.56 7.38 3.52
CA VAL A 70 2.41 6.23 3.86
C VAL A 70 1.97 4.98 3.12
N ILE A 71 2.93 4.24 2.58
CA ILE A 71 2.74 2.85 2.15
C ILE A 71 3.35 1.96 3.24
N PRO A 72 2.53 1.15 3.92
CA PRO A 72 3.03 0.26 4.97
C PRO A 72 3.83 -0.90 4.36
N PRO A 73 4.59 -1.67 5.17
CA PRO A 73 5.28 -2.86 4.72
C PRO A 73 4.31 -3.91 4.17
N MET A 74 4.74 -4.57 3.10
CA MET A 74 4.18 -5.81 2.58
C MET A 74 5.18 -6.93 2.80
N HIS A 75 4.69 -8.18 2.79
CA HIS A 75 5.61 -9.32 2.85
C HIS A 75 6.54 -9.33 1.63
N PRO A 76 7.82 -9.68 1.79
CA PRO A 76 8.80 -9.68 0.70
C PRO A 76 8.35 -10.48 -0.52
N ALA A 77 7.73 -11.65 -0.32
CA ALA A 77 7.18 -12.48 -1.38
C ALA A 77 6.24 -11.71 -2.33
N LEU A 78 5.46 -10.75 -1.82
CA LEU A 78 4.61 -9.91 -2.65
C LEU A 78 5.35 -8.66 -3.16
N ALA A 79 6.12 -7.99 -2.29
CA ALA A 79 6.78 -6.73 -2.63
C ALA A 79 7.76 -6.86 -3.82
N ILE A 80 8.46 -7.99 -3.94
CA ILE A 80 9.41 -8.24 -5.04
C ILE A 80 8.74 -8.50 -6.40
N ARG A 81 7.42 -8.78 -6.43
CA ARG A 81 6.66 -9.02 -7.65
C ARG A 81 6.26 -7.74 -8.38
N PHE A 82 6.43 -6.60 -7.75
CA PHE A 82 6.20 -5.31 -8.40
C PHE A 82 7.45 -4.86 -9.15
N SER A 83 7.34 -4.81 -10.47
CA SER A 83 8.39 -4.28 -11.34
C SER A 83 8.59 -2.77 -11.11
N GLU A 84 9.71 -2.24 -11.56
CA GLU A 84 9.96 -0.80 -11.60
C GLU A 84 8.90 -0.07 -12.45
N ALA A 85 8.52 -0.66 -13.60
CA ALA A 85 7.49 -0.10 -14.48
C ALA A 85 6.12 -0.05 -13.79
N PHE A 86 5.73 -1.10 -13.07
CA PHE A 86 4.50 -1.09 -12.26
C PHE A 86 4.57 0.00 -11.20
N TRP A 87 5.68 0.06 -10.46
CA TRP A 87 5.88 1.06 -9.42
C TRP A 87 5.73 2.48 -9.97
N GLU A 88 6.42 2.81 -11.05
CA GLU A 88 6.38 4.14 -11.63
C GLU A 88 5.02 4.50 -12.22
N ASN A 89 4.42 3.61 -13.01
CA ASN A 89 3.21 3.88 -13.77
C ASN A 89 1.94 3.88 -12.92
N TYR A 90 1.90 3.05 -11.87
CA TYR A 90 0.67 2.89 -11.08
C TYR A 90 0.77 3.53 -9.70
N ILE A 91 1.87 3.35 -9.00
CA ILE A 91 2.00 3.82 -7.61
C ILE A 91 2.54 5.24 -7.58
N LEU A 92 3.74 5.49 -8.12
CA LEU A 92 4.34 6.82 -8.09
C LEU A 92 3.54 7.83 -8.91
N TYR A 93 3.02 7.44 -10.07
CA TYR A 93 2.15 8.31 -10.84
C TYR A 93 0.92 8.74 -10.02
N PHE A 94 0.25 7.76 -9.38
CA PHE A 94 -0.90 8.04 -8.52
C PHE A 94 -0.54 8.99 -7.37
N ILE A 95 0.54 8.70 -6.65
CA ILE A 95 1.02 9.52 -5.53
C ILE A 95 1.37 10.93 -6.00
N LYS A 96 2.13 11.08 -7.08
CA LYS A 96 2.53 12.39 -7.63
C LYS A 96 1.31 13.23 -8.02
N GLN A 97 0.31 12.62 -8.65
CA GLN A 97 -0.92 13.35 -9.04
C GLN A 97 -1.80 13.70 -7.83
N ALA A 98 -1.92 12.80 -6.86
CA ALA A 98 -2.73 13.04 -5.67
C ALA A 98 -2.06 14.02 -4.69
N ASN A 99 -0.75 13.95 -4.56
CA ASN A 99 0.05 14.75 -3.63
C ASN A 99 0.48 16.12 -4.22
N TYR A 100 -0.45 16.83 -4.84
CA TYR A 100 -0.18 18.13 -5.46
C TYR A 100 0.20 19.24 -4.44
N LYS A 101 -0.12 19.03 -3.16
CA LYS A 101 0.29 19.90 -2.03
C LYS A 101 1.67 19.57 -1.48
N GLN A 102 2.33 18.54 -2.00
CA GLN A 102 3.68 18.12 -1.61
C GLN A 102 3.82 17.81 -0.11
N ILE A 103 2.78 17.21 0.48
CA ILE A 103 2.88 16.69 1.86
C ILE A 103 3.85 15.50 1.92
N SER A 104 4.39 15.21 3.10
CA SER A 104 5.37 14.14 3.29
C SER A 104 4.82 12.78 2.83
N PHE A 105 5.63 12.04 2.10
CA PHE A 105 5.33 10.69 1.63
C PHE A 105 6.42 9.71 2.08
N TYR A 106 5.99 8.62 2.70
CA TYR A 106 6.85 7.56 3.23
C TYR A 106 6.52 6.23 2.58
N ASN A 107 7.54 5.57 2.05
CA ASN A 107 7.40 4.25 1.44
C ASN A 107 8.15 3.19 2.24
N TYR A 108 7.40 2.28 2.86
CA TYR A 108 7.94 1.14 3.61
C TYR A 108 7.62 -0.20 2.95
N MET A 109 7.09 -0.21 1.72
CA MET A 109 6.57 -1.42 1.08
C MET A 109 7.52 -2.62 1.16
N ASN A 110 8.82 -2.40 0.93
CA ASN A 110 9.86 -3.44 0.98
C ASN A 110 10.94 -3.12 2.03
N ASP A 111 10.52 -2.66 3.21
CA ASP A 111 11.44 -2.33 4.29
C ASP A 111 12.00 -3.59 4.94
N LYS A 112 13.33 -3.73 4.91
CA LYS A 112 14.05 -4.91 5.40
C LYS A 112 13.81 -5.22 6.88
N ARG A 113 13.39 -4.25 7.69
CA ARG A 113 13.04 -4.46 9.10
C ARG A 113 11.83 -5.36 9.29
N PHE A 114 11.03 -5.52 8.23
CA PHE A 114 9.79 -6.31 8.23
C PHE A 114 9.87 -7.52 7.30
N HIS A 115 11.07 -8.06 7.00
CA HIS A 115 11.22 -9.24 6.16
C HIS A 115 11.00 -10.58 6.89
N ASP A 116 10.51 -10.57 8.13
CA ASP A 116 10.23 -11.77 8.93
C ASP A 116 8.72 -12.09 8.85
N ASP A 117 8.39 -13.32 8.47
CA ASP A 117 7.03 -13.85 8.35
C ASP A 117 6.16 -13.62 9.58
N LYS A 118 6.79 -13.54 10.76
CA LYS A 118 6.07 -13.32 12.03
C LYS A 118 5.28 -12.01 12.08
N TYR A 119 5.59 -11.05 11.23
CA TYR A 119 4.93 -9.74 11.19
C TYR A 119 3.69 -9.70 10.30
N PHE A 120 3.40 -10.79 9.58
CA PHE A 120 2.36 -10.80 8.58
C PHE A 120 1.26 -11.82 8.88
N TYR A 121 0.05 -11.44 8.50
CA TYR A 121 -1.11 -12.32 8.47
C TYR A 121 -1.17 -13.06 7.12
N ASN A 122 -0.90 -12.36 6.03
CA ASN A 122 -0.78 -12.84 4.66
C ASN A 122 0.24 -11.96 3.91
N ALA A 123 0.50 -12.24 2.64
CA ALA A 123 1.50 -11.50 1.86
C ALA A 123 1.20 -10.00 1.72
N PHE A 124 -0.05 -9.58 1.86
CA PHE A 124 -0.48 -8.19 1.73
C PHE A 124 -0.65 -7.46 3.06
N LEU A 125 -1.06 -8.15 4.12
CA LEU A 125 -1.46 -7.54 5.38
C LEU A 125 -0.55 -7.94 6.55
N MET A 126 -0.09 -6.95 7.29
CA MET A 126 0.56 -7.17 8.59
C MET A 126 -0.43 -7.74 9.60
N ASN A 127 0.07 -8.59 10.50
CA ASN A 127 -0.68 -9.00 11.69
C ASN A 127 -0.64 -7.91 12.77
N GLU A 128 -1.31 -8.15 13.90
CA GLU A 128 -1.39 -7.18 15.00
C GLU A 128 -0.01 -6.77 15.54
N GLU A 129 0.89 -7.74 15.71
CA GLU A 129 2.26 -7.48 16.20
C GLU A 129 3.06 -6.63 15.20
N GLY A 130 3.06 -7.02 13.92
CA GLY A 130 3.72 -6.26 12.85
C GLY A 130 3.18 -4.85 12.72
N ALA A 131 1.87 -4.68 12.72
CA ALA A 131 1.22 -3.38 12.64
C ALA A 131 1.57 -2.48 13.85
N ARG A 132 1.61 -3.04 15.07
CA ARG A 132 1.98 -2.32 16.29
C ARG A 132 3.43 -1.84 16.23
N ILE A 133 4.35 -2.73 15.82
CA ILE A 133 5.78 -2.39 15.70
C ILE A 133 5.98 -1.34 14.62
N PHE A 134 5.39 -1.53 13.45
CA PHE A 134 5.45 -0.57 12.34
C PHE A 134 4.95 0.82 12.77
N THR A 135 3.77 0.89 13.38
CA THR A 135 3.19 2.15 13.84
C THR A 135 4.12 2.84 14.85
N SER A 136 4.71 2.09 15.78
CA SER A 136 5.65 2.65 16.76
C SER A 136 6.91 3.24 16.10
N ILE A 137 7.49 2.54 15.12
CA ILE A 137 8.65 3.02 14.36
C ILE A 137 8.29 4.27 13.55
N PHE A 138 7.17 4.24 12.85
CA PHE A 138 6.72 5.34 12.02
C PHE A 138 6.44 6.60 12.83
N LEU A 139 5.73 6.48 13.95
CA LEU A 139 5.46 7.63 14.83
C LEU A 139 6.75 8.22 15.42
N LYS A 140 7.71 7.38 15.82
CA LYS A 140 9.01 7.88 16.30
C LYS A 140 9.73 8.68 15.21
N GLN A 141 9.74 8.20 13.97
CA GLN A 141 10.32 8.91 12.84
C GLN A 141 9.65 10.27 12.63
N LEU A 142 8.32 10.31 12.60
CA LEU A 142 7.57 11.58 12.45
C LEU A 142 7.86 12.59 13.55
N LEU A 143 8.12 12.14 14.78
CA LEU A 143 8.44 13.02 15.90
C LEU A 143 9.89 13.54 15.85
N THR A 144 10.81 12.82 15.22
CA THR A 144 12.22 13.24 15.10
C THR A 144 12.45 14.15 13.88
N GLU A 145 11.58 14.13 12.89
CA GLU A 145 11.68 14.96 11.67
C GLU A 145 10.95 16.30 11.80
N ARG A 146 10.31 16.57 12.95
CA ARG A 146 9.66 17.84 13.31
C ARG A 146 10.59 18.70 14.14
#